data_2216c871e4a3e11e62421e708d9b6a54
#
_entry.id   2216c871e4a3e11e62421e708d9b6a54
#
_cell.length_a   1.000
_cell.length_b   1.000
_cell.length_c   1.000
_cell.angle_alpha   90.00
_cell.angle_beta   90.00
_cell.angle_gamma   90.00
#
_symmetry.space_group_name_H-M   'P 1'
#
loop_
_entity.id
_entity.type
_entity.pdbx_description
1 polymer ?
#
loop_
_entity_poly.entity_id
_entity_poly.type
_entity_poly.pdbx_seq_one_letter_code
_entity_poly.pdbx_strand_id
1 'polypeptide(L)'
;KQLLSSVSNAEDPRHLLTEEVKSFYRAETSKENRALLYGDLRKIAVANRFAKSFDTTFQAFKRSVDAEERAALSWGNKSNSDNYVSIETVRAALEELEISVRYNLLTKDVDISGLPTCYSKDNAVDILPVYLSDYMRSNDFSGVTRPNIDGCLNCIADANRYNPLLDYLSAGAWDGKDRLPEIYRILGVESPRHQSYIKKWFIQCVALGLRKDDDSERPFGAEGVLVLQGKQGLAKTSFFRIMSPFPRWFVEGAIIDMRDKDSQLKVLRTLIAELGELDGTLKKEQTSLKAFVTSAEDRIRKPFGRVETRSVRRTSFCGTVNPQDYLKDETGSRRWWTVPITHVDKKTLFSLKRSFVNQFWFQIYQLYLEDPNGFRLTDAESRALQTENQAFEQPMKYEIELTELLDFTIPFEHWEWWKTGELAKRISDRADPGQVGRALKRVMGRCGYDTTSHSLSKVNQGYPLSKIPLYHDEGYQQFHGDAGEADDEIL
;
A
#
# COMPACT_ATOMS: atom_id res chain seq x y z
N LYS A 1 18.10 -22.17 -38.94
CA LYS A 1 19.44 -22.50 -38.35
C LYS A 1 19.89 -21.39 -37.40
N GLN A 2 19.79 -20.10 -37.77
CA GLN A 2 20.17 -19.00 -36.87
C GLN A 2 19.39 -19.02 -35.55
N LEU A 3 18.06 -19.26 -35.61
CA LEU A 3 17.17 -19.34 -34.44
C LEU A 3 17.53 -20.48 -33.48
N LEU A 4 17.99 -21.64 -33.99
CA LEU A 4 18.42 -22.77 -33.17
C LEU A 4 19.79 -22.55 -32.55
N SER A 5 20.67 -21.78 -33.20
CA SER A 5 21.97 -21.46 -32.65
C SER A 5 21.87 -20.46 -31.45
N SER A 6 20.89 -19.57 -31.48
CA SER A 6 20.68 -18.61 -30.38
C SER A 6 20.17 -19.26 -29.07
N VAL A 7 19.52 -20.43 -29.17
CA VAL A 7 18.97 -21.16 -28.02
C VAL A 7 19.72 -22.45 -27.66
N SER A 8 20.86 -22.71 -28.29
CA SER A 8 21.63 -23.95 -28.09
C SER A 8 22.14 -24.18 -26.66
N ASN A 9 22.37 -23.10 -25.92
CA ASN A 9 22.85 -23.10 -24.52
C ASN A 9 21.75 -22.94 -23.49
N ALA A 10 20.47 -23.16 -23.83
CA ALA A 10 19.36 -23.03 -22.94
C ALA A 10 19.46 -23.99 -21.75
N GLU A 11 19.29 -23.49 -20.54
CA GLU A 11 19.35 -24.23 -19.28
C GLU A 11 17.98 -24.68 -18.78
N ASP A 12 16.89 -24.08 -19.27
CA ASP A 12 15.53 -24.45 -18.94
C ASP A 12 14.56 -24.30 -20.15
N PRO A 13 13.31 -24.84 -20.07
CA PRO A 13 12.35 -24.77 -21.16
C PRO A 13 11.97 -23.35 -21.62
N ARG A 14 12.02 -22.35 -20.72
CA ARG A 14 11.68 -20.97 -21.03
C ARG A 14 12.73 -20.32 -21.91
N HIS A 15 13.99 -20.69 -21.73
CA HIS A 15 15.10 -20.24 -22.57
C HIS A 15 15.08 -20.84 -23.96
N LEU A 16 14.40 -22.00 -24.15
CA LEU A 16 14.17 -22.56 -25.50
C LEU A 16 12.95 -21.94 -26.19
N LEU A 17 11.92 -21.58 -25.44
CA LEU A 17 10.69 -20.98 -25.96
C LEU A 17 10.73 -19.46 -25.85
N THR A 18 11.76 -18.84 -26.43
CA THR A 18 11.85 -17.38 -26.55
C THR A 18 10.69 -16.80 -27.40
N GLU A 19 10.43 -15.52 -27.28
CA GLU A 19 9.38 -14.87 -28.09
C GLU A 19 9.66 -14.97 -29.61
N GLU A 20 10.92 -15.01 -30.01
CA GLU A 20 11.32 -15.25 -31.39
C GLU A 20 10.96 -16.67 -31.88
N VAL A 21 11.19 -17.69 -31.04
CA VAL A 21 10.79 -19.08 -31.34
C VAL A 21 9.28 -19.22 -31.41
N LYS A 22 8.56 -18.62 -30.47
CA LYS A 22 7.10 -18.63 -30.47
C LYS A 22 6.49 -17.90 -31.66
N SER A 23 7.05 -16.72 -32.02
CA SER A 23 6.64 -15.94 -33.18
C SER A 23 6.87 -16.73 -34.47
N PHE A 24 8.05 -17.35 -34.61
CA PHE A 24 8.35 -18.19 -35.76
C PHE A 24 7.40 -19.39 -35.89
N TYR A 25 7.10 -20.07 -34.76
CA TYR A 25 6.17 -21.21 -34.76
C TYR A 25 4.74 -20.78 -35.13
N ARG A 26 4.27 -19.60 -34.70
CA ARG A 26 2.97 -19.04 -35.08
C ARG A 26 2.92 -18.67 -36.57
N ALA A 27 3.97 -18.08 -37.11
CA ALA A 27 4.04 -17.69 -38.52
C ALA A 27 4.16 -18.86 -39.49
N GLU A 28 4.65 -20.04 -39.05
CA GLU A 28 4.83 -21.21 -39.87
C GLU A 28 3.48 -21.93 -40.10
N THR A 29 3.07 -22.07 -41.33
CA THR A 29 1.80 -22.71 -41.71
C THR A 29 1.94 -24.22 -41.99
N SER A 30 3.15 -24.71 -42.29
CA SER A 30 3.43 -26.11 -42.54
C SER A 30 3.52 -26.95 -41.25
N LYS A 31 2.68 -27.97 -41.13
CA LYS A 31 2.70 -28.92 -40.01
C LYS A 31 4.02 -29.67 -39.93
N GLU A 32 4.64 -29.96 -41.08
CA GLU A 32 5.91 -30.64 -41.16
C GLU A 32 7.04 -29.78 -40.64
N ASN A 33 7.10 -28.52 -41.02
CA ASN A 33 8.10 -27.58 -40.54
C ASN A 33 7.95 -27.30 -39.02
N ARG A 34 6.72 -27.21 -38.52
CA ARG A 34 6.46 -27.11 -37.08
C ARG A 34 6.94 -28.35 -36.31
N ALA A 35 6.74 -29.56 -36.88
CA ALA A 35 7.22 -30.80 -36.30
C ALA A 35 8.77 -30.88 -36.30
N LEU A 36 9.40 -30.43 -37.36
CA LEU A 36 10.86 -30.32 -37.44
C LEU A 36 11.42 -29.34 -36.39
N LEU A 37 10.85 -28.18 -36.27
CA LEU A 37 11.26 -27.20 -35.26
C LEU A 37 11.12 -27.78 -33.83
N TYR A 38 9.99 -28.43 -33.54
CA TYR A 38 9.83 -29.12 -32.25
C TYR A 38 10.90 -30.19 -32.02
N GLY A 39 11.16 -31.01 -33.04
CA GLY A 39 12.18 -32.07 -32.99
C GLY A 39 13.57 -31.53 -32.70
N ASP A 40 13.92 -30.41 -33.32
CA ASP A 40 15.24 -29.79 -33.13
C ASP A 40 15.38 -29.10 -31.77
N LEU A 41 14.36 -28.40 -31.30
CA LEU A 41 14.31 -27.84 -29.95
C LEU A 41 14.36 -28.94 -28.88
N ARG A 42 13.69 -30.07 -29.11
CA ARG A 42 13.70 -31.21 -28.21
C ARG A 42 15.08 -31.88 -28.14
N LYS A 43 15.83 -31.94 -29.24
CA LYS A 43 17.23 -32.41 -29.22
C LYS A 43 18.09 -31.55 -28.28
N ILE A 44 17.94 -30.23 -28.32
CA ILE A 44 18.64 -29.32 -27.42
C ILE A 44 18.21 -29.56 -25.96
N ALA A 45 16.93 -29.75 -25.70
CA ALA A 45 16.41 -30.03 -24.36
C ALA A 45 16.93 -31.39 -23.82
N VAL A 46 17.08 -32.39 -24.67
CA VAL A 46 17.69 -33.69 -24.31
C VAL A 46 19.16 -33.52 -23.95
N ALA A 47 19.93 -32.81 -24.78
CA ALA A 47 21.33 -32.54 -24.54
C ALA A 47 21.57 -31.81 -23.20
N ASN A 48 20.64 -30.90 -22.82
CA ASN A 48 20.71 -30.09 -21.60
C ASN A 48 19.88 -30.67 -20.42
N ARG A 49 19.42 -31.94 -20.53
CA ARG A 49 18.79 -32.75 -19.46
C ARG A 49 17.42 -32.24 -18.92
N PHE A 50 16.68 -31.44 -19.69
CA PHE A 50 15.34 -30.98 -19.28
C PHE A 50 14.22 -31.33 -20.28
N ALA A 51 14.38 -32.37 -21.10
CA ALA A 51 13.43 -32.75 -22.17
C ALA A 51 11.96 -32.89 -21.66
N LYS A 52 11.74 -33.57 -20.53
CA LYS A 52 10.37 -33.78 -19.99
C LYS A 52 9.68 -32.48 -19.62
N SER A 53 10.39 -31.54 -19.02
CA SER A 53 9.86 -30.22 -18.67
C SER A 53 9.61 -29.38 -19.93
N PHE A 54 10.49 -29.46 -20.92
CA PHE A 54 10.28 -28.84 -22.24
C PHE A 54 9.05 -29.39 -22.96
N ASP A 55 8.88 -30.72 -23.02
CA ASP A 55 7.70 -31.32 -23.65
C ASP A 55 6.40 -30.81 -23.04
N THR A 56 6.32 -30.65 -21.69
CA THR A 56 5.18 -30.14 -20.99
C THR A 56 4.90 -28.66 -21.35
N THR A 57 5.94 -27.83 -21.32
CA THR A 57 5.84 -26.39 -21.62
C THR A 57 5.49 -26.15 -23.09
N PHE A 58 6.11 -26.91 -23.99
CA PHE A 58 5.82 -26.82 -25.43
C PHE A 58 4.39 -27.27 -25.76
N GLN A 59 3.88 -28.33 -25.14
CA GLN A 59 2.49 -28.78 -25.35
C GLN A 59 1.48 -27.75 -24.86
N ALA A 60 1.76 -27.05 -23.76
CA ALA A 60 0.92 -25.95 -23.31
C ALA A 60 0.90 -24.79 -24.32
N PHE A 61 2.06 -24.39 -24.82
CA PHE A 61 2.20 -23.38 -25.86
C PHE A 61 1.51 -23.82 -27.17
N LYS A 62 1.72 -25.06 -27.63
CA LYS A 62 1.05 -25.59 -28.83
C LYS A 62 -0.46 -25.55 -28.71
N ARG A 63 -1.01 -25.92 -27.55
CA ARG A 63 -2.48 -25.84 -27.30
C ARG A 63 -3.01 -24.42 -27.44
N SER A 64 -2.25 -23.40 -27.00
CA SER A 64 -2.67 -22.01 -27.19
C SER A 64 -2.69 -21.62 -28.69
N VAL A 65 -1.67 -22.01 -29.45
CA VAL A 65 -1.62 -21.74 -30.90
C VAL A 65 -2.70 -22.50 -31.63
N ASP A 66 -2.93 -23.78 -31.32
CA ASP A 66 -4.02 -24.57 -31.93
C ASP A 66 -5.40 -24.03 -31.57
N ALA A 67 -5.56 -23.34 -30.41
CA ALA A 67 -6.80 -22.66 -30.04
C ALA A 67 -6.94 -21.35 -30.81
N GLU A 68 -5.88 -20.57 -30.94
CA GLU A 68 -5.84 -19.34 -31.76
C GLU A 68 -6.18 -19.64 -33.24
N GLU A 69 -5.58 -20.70 -33.81
CA GLU A 69 -5.86 -21.12 -35.20
C GLU A 69 -7.30 -21.64 -35.40
N ARG A 70 -7.84 -22.40 -34.42
CA ARG A 70 -9.23 -22.82 -34.45
C ARG A 70 -10.19 -21.64 -34.40
N ALA A 71 -9.90 -20.67 -33.58
CA ALA A 71 -10.65 -19.43 -33.51
C ALA A 71 -10.60 -18.69 -34.84
N ALA A 72 -9.45 -18.54 -35.48
CA ALA A 72 -9.28 -17.89 -36.76
C ALA A 72 -9.98 -18.63 -37.91
N LEU A 73 -9.90 -19.98 -37.93
CA LEU A 73 -10.58 -20.82 -38.94
C LEU A 73 -12.11 -20.84 -38.79
N SER A 74 -12.63 -20.67 -37.56
CA SER A 74 -14.07 -20.59 -37.30
C SER A 74 -14.69 -19.32 -37.87
N TRP A 75 -13.93 -18.28 -38.10
CA TRP A 75 -14.39 -17.02 -38.73
C TRP A 75 -14.63 -17.11 -40.23
N GLY A 76 -13.81 -17.91 -40.94
CA GLY A 76 -13.87 -18.02 -42.41
C GLY A 76 -14.97 -18.94 -42.96
N ASN A 77 -15.63 -19.76 -42.12
CA ASN A 77 -16.58 -20.82 -42.57
C ASN A 77 -17.95 -20.78 -41.86
N LYS A 78 -18.49 -19.60 -41.53
CA LYS A 78 -19.82 -19.53 -40.86
C LYS A 78 -20.97 -19.65 -41.82
N SER A 79 -21.67 -20.79 -41.76
CA SER A 79 -23.09 -20.89 -42.15
C SER A 79 -23.94 -20.04 -41.19
N ASN A 80 -25.03 -19.44 -41.64
CA ASN A 80 -25.94 -18.54 -40.90
C ASN A 80 -26.49 -19.07 -39.55
N SER A 81 -26.15 -20.30 -39.13
CA SER A 81 -26.59 -20.90 -37.86
C SER A 81 -25.67 -20.64 -36.66
N ASP A 82 -24.46 -20.07 -36.86
CA ASP A 82 -23.41 -19.96 -35.83
C ASP A 82 -23.16 -18.53 -35.32
N ASN A 83 -23.95 -17.54 -35.76
CA ASN A 83 -23.85 -16.16 -35.27
C ASN A 83 -24.53 -16.02 -33.91
N TYR A 84 -23.85 -16.55 -32.85
CA TYR A 84 -24.32 -16.45 -31.48
C TYR A 84 -23.29 -15.67 -30.64
N VAL A 85 -23.77 -14.88 -29.67
CA VAL A 85 -22.89 -14.14 -28.75
C VAL A 85 -22.12 -15.12 -27.88
N SER A 86 -20.80 -15.16 -28.06
CA SER A 86 -19.83 -15.95 -27.29
C SER A 86 -18.61 -15.10 -26.99
N ILE A 87 -17.72 -15.59 -26.12
CA ILE A 87 -16.45 -14.88 -25.78
C ILE A 87 -15.61 -14.69 -27.05
N GLU A 88 -15.57 -15.71 -27.93
CA GLU A 88 -14.81 -15.68 -29.16
C GLU A 88 -15.38 -14.67 -30.17
N THR A 89 -16.71 -14.64 -30.35
CA THR A 89 -17.34 -13.70 -31.27
C THR A 89 -17.25 -12.26 -30.78
N VAL A 90 -17.37 -12.01 -29.48
CA VAL A 90 -17.14 -10.68 -28.87
C VAL A 90 -15.70 -10.26 -29.01
N ARG A 91 -14.74 -11.18 -28.80
CA ARG A 91 -13.31 -10.89 -28.97
C ARG A 91 -12.99 -10.46 -30.38
N ALA A 92 -13.49 -11.21 -31.36
CA ALA A 92 -13.29 -10.91 -32.76
C ALA A 92 -13.94 -9.57 -33.17
N ALA A 93 -15.15 -9.26 -32.67
CA ALA A 93 -15.75 -7.94 -32.87
C ALA A 93 -14.92 -6.80 -32.31
N LEU A 94 -14.34 -6.98 -31.12
CA LEU A 94 -13.43 -6.01 -30.49
C LEU A 94 -12.15 -5.82 -31.33
N GLU A 95 -11.59 -6.90 -31.87
CA GLU A 95 -10.40 -6.83 -32.75
C GLU A 95 -10.71 -6.09 -34.04
N GLU A 96 -11.85 -6.37 -34.68
CA GLU A 96 -12.30 -5.68 -35.90
C GLU A 96 -12.56 -4.19 -35.68
N LEU A 97 -13.08 -3.84 -34.51
CA LEU A 97 -13.34 -2.45 -34.10
C LEU A 97 -12.11 -1.75 -33.52
N GLU A 98 -10.97 -2.43 -33.45
CA GLU A 98 -9.73 -1.94 -32.82
C GLU A 98 -9.93 -1.49 -31.36
N ILE A 99 -10.85 -2.13 -30.64
CA ILE A 99 -11.17 -1.84 -29.24
C ILE A 99 -10.40 -2.80 -28.32
N SER A 100 -9.64 -2.26 -27.40
CA SER A 100 -8.92 -3.03 -26.37
C SER A 100 -9.68 -3.00 -25.07
N VAL A 101 -9.85 -4.18 -24.45
CA VAL A 101 -10.49 -4.37 -23.14
C VAL A 101 -9.53 -5.12 -22.25
N ARG A 102 -9.09 -4.48 -21.15
CA ARG A 102 -8.07 -5.01 -20.24
C ARG A 102 -8.50 -4.82 -18.78
N TYR A 103 -8.16 -5.77 -17.90
CA TYR A 103 -8.37 -5.62 -16.47
C TYR A 103 -7.15 -4.95 -15.81
N ASN A 104 -7.36 -3.78 -15.23
CA ASN A 104 -6.35 -3.00 -14.55
C ASN A 104 -6.18 -3.49 -13.12
N LEU A 105 -5.00 -4.08 -12.81
CA LEU A 105 -4.69 -4.63 -11.49
C LEU A 105 -4.57 -3.57 -10.39
N LEU A 106 -4.28 -2.32 -10.74
CA LEU A 106 -4.16 -1.23 -9.77
C LEU A 106 -5.54 -0.67 -9.40
N THR A 107 -6.32 -0.26 -10.41
CA THR A 107 -7.66 0.32 -10.18
C THR A 107 -8.73 -0.73 -9.89
N LYS A 108 -8.42 -2.02 -10.13
CA LYS A 108 -9.35 -3.16 -9.97
C LYS A 108 -10.62 -3.01 -10.83
N ASP A 109 -10.44 -2.43 -12.00
CA ASP A 109 -11.50 -2.10 -12.93
C ASP A 109 -11.13 -2.45 -14.37
N VAL A 110 -12.07 -2.34 -15.29
CA VAL A 110 -11.85 -2.59 -16.71
C VAL A 110 -11.45 -1.30 -17.40
N ASP A 111 -10.30 -1.32 -18.07
CA ASP A 111 -9.85 -0.23 -18.93
C ASP A 111 -10.20 -0.56 -20.38
N ILE A 112 -10.82 0.41 -21.05
CA ILE A 112 -11.27 0.33 -22.42
C ILE A 112 -10.58 1.43 -23.23
N SER A 113 -10.04 1.06 -24.39
CA SER A 113 -9.46 2.00 -25.35
C SER A 113 -9.88 1.63 -26.78
N GLY A 114 -9.84 2.60 -27.70
CA GLY A 114 -10.23 2.39 -29.09
C GLY A 114 -11.70 2.72 -29.41
N LEU A 115 -12.50 3.13 -28.41
CA LEU A 115 -13.86 3.62 -28.69
C LEU A 115 -13.82 4.85 -29.60
N PRO A 116 -14.85 5.03 -30.48
CA PRO A 116 -14.97 6.24 -31.32
C PRO A 116 -14.86 7.54 -30.52
N THR A 117 -14.21 8.53 -31.10
CA THR A 117 -13.87 9.81 -30.44
C THR A 117 -15.08 10.65 -30.01
N CYS A 118 -16.29 10.32 -30.50
CA CYS A 118 -17.52 10.96 -30.03
C CYS A 118 -17.93 10.54 -28.62
N TYR A 119 -17.34 9.48 -28.08
CA TYR A 119 -17.60 9.01 -26.71
C TYR A 119 -16.50 9.42 -25.75
N SER A 120 -16.89 9.76 -24.50
CA SER A 120 -15.93 10.08 -23.46
C SER A 120 -15.27 8.83 -22.90
N LYS A 121 -13.98 8.94 -22.54
CA LYS A 121 -13.25 7.85 -21.89
C LYS A 121 -13.81 7.51 -20.50
N ASP A 122 -14.38 8.50 -19.83
CA ASP A 122 -14.88 8.33 -18.45
C ASP A 122 -16.09 7.40 -18.37
N ASN A 123 -16.89 7.32 -19.46
CA ASN A 123 -18.08 6.48 -19.55
C ASN A 123 -17.88 5.21 -20.41
N ALA A 124 -16.62 4.90 -20.76
CA ALA A 124 -16.33 3.80 -21.70
C ALA A 124 -16.90 2.45 -21.24
N VAL A 125 -16.89 2.16 -19.93
CA VAL A 125 -17.41 0.92 -19.35
C VAL A 125 -18.92 0.76 -19.57
N ASP A 126 -19.67 1.86 -19.52
CA ASP A 126 -21.12 1.84 -19.77
C ASP A 126 -21.48 1.88 -21.25
N ILE A 127 -20.65 2.55 -22.05
CA ILE A 127 -20.88 2.75 -23.49
C ILE A 127 -20.55 1.50 -24.29
N LEU A 128 -19.42 0.85 -24.02
CA LEU A 128 -18.94 -0.28 -24.83
C LEU A 128 -19.98 -1.40 -24.99
N PRO A 129 -20.67 -1.86 -23.92
CA PRO A 129 -21.66 -2.92 -24.09
C PRO A 129 -22.83 -2.53 -24.99
N VAL A 130 -23.26 -1.27 -24.99
CA VAL A 130 -24.30 -0.75 -25.87
C VAL A 130 -23.80 -0.70 -27.32
N TYR A 131 -22.63 -0.11 -27.52
CA TYR A 131 -21.97 0.01 -28.82
C TYR A 131 -21.77 -1.37 -29.48
N LEU A 132 -21.23 -2.34 -28.71
CA LEU A 132 -21.10 -3.72 -29.19
C LEU A 132 -22.44 -4.40 -29.48
N SER A 133 -23.46 -4.14 -28.65
CA SER A 133 -24.79 -4.71 -28.90
C SER A 133 -25.35 -4.25 -30.23
N ASP A 134 -25.21 -2.97 -30.56
CA ASP A 134 -25.66 -2.43 -31.85
C ASP A 134 -24.84 -2.98 -33.04
N TYR A 135 -23.52 -3.02 -32.88
CA TYR A 135 -22.63 -3.62 -33.88
C TYR A 135 -22.99 -5.09 -34.14
N MET A 136 -23.14 -5.91 -33.11
CA MET A 136 -23.45 -7.34 -33.26
C MET A 136 -24.84 -7.58 -33.84
N ARG A 137 -25.86 -6.79 -33.46
CA ARG A 137 -27.18 -6.87 -34.06
C ARG A 137 -27.16 -6.51 -35.54
N SER A 138 -26.40 -5.48 -35.93
CA SER A 138 -26.26 -5.06 -37.32
C SER A 138 -25.53 -6.09 -38.17
N ASN A 139 -24.81 -7.04 -37.55
CA ASN A 139 -24.15 -8.17 -38.20
C ASN A 139 -24.87 -9.51 -37.97
N ASP A 140 -26.17 -9.49 -37.71
CA ASP A 140 -27.05 -10.66 -37.60
C ASP A 140 -26.67 -11.66 -36.49
N PHE A 141 -26.04 -11.18 -35.37
CA PHE A 141 -25.77 -12.04 -34.22
C PHE A 141 -27.04 -12.27 -33.39
N SER A 142 -27.24 -13.51 -32.94
CA SER A 142 -28.30 -13.91 -32.01
C SER A 142 -27.80 -13.91 -30.56
N GLY A 143 -28.73 -13.86 -29.59
CA GLY A 143 -28.40 -13.85 -28.17
C GLY A 143 -27.78 -12.53 -27.66
N VAL A 144 -27.94 -11.44 -28.43
CA VAL A 144 -27.40 -10.11 -28.06
C VAL A 144 -28.25 -9.50 -26.96
N THR A 145 -27.84 -9.74 -25.73
CA THR A 145 -28.39 -9.13 -24.53
C THR A 145 -27.29 -8.45 -23.73
N ARG A 146 -27.61 -7.39 -22.96
CA ARG A 146 -26.65 -6.68 -22.14
C ARG A 146 -25.91 -7.64 -21.17
N PRO A 147 -26.59 -8.55 -20.43
CA PRO A 147 -25.89 -9.48 -19.55
C PRO A 147 -24.89 -10.41 -20.25
N ASN A 148 -25.23 -10.86 -21.49
CA ASN A 148 -24.32 -11.73 -22.25
C ASN A 148 -23.07 -10.97 -22.68
N ILE A 149 -23.24 -9.75 -23.21
CA ILE A 149 -22.11 -8.88 -23.59
C ILE A 149 -21.24 -8.54 -22.38
N ASP A 150 -21.84 -8.11 -21.27
CA ASP A 150 -21.12 -7.79 -20.04
C ASP A 150 -20.35 -9.02 -19.51
N GLY A 151 -20.96 -10.22 -19.59
CA GLY A 151 -20.31 -11.47 -19.21
C GLY A 151 -19.08 -11.77 -20.07
N CYS A 152 -19.21 -11.64 -21.40
CA CYS A 152 -18.09 -11.83 -22.32
C CYS A 152 -16.98 -10.79 -22.11
N LEU A 153 -17.33 -9.52 -21.96
CA LEU A 153 -16.36 -8.45 -21.70
C LEU A 153 -15.59 -8.67 -20.40
N ASN A 154 -16.26 -9.11 -19.34
CA ASN A 154 -15.60 -9.44 -18.09
C ASN A 154 -14.60 -10.61 -18.24
N CYS A 155 -14.96 -11.65 -18.99
CA CYS A 155 -14.06 -12.76 -19.27
C CYS A 155 -12.85 -12.32 -20.12
N ILE A 156 -13.08 -11.49 -21.14
CA ILE A 156 -12.02 -10.94 -22.00
C ILE A 156 -11.09 -10.04 -21.19
N ALA A 157 -11.65 -9.14 -20.38
CA ALA A 157 -10.86 -8.27 -19.49
C ALA A 157 -10.00 -9.09 -18.53
N ASP A 158 -10.59 -10.12 -17.89
CA ASP A 158 -9.89 -10.97 -16.93
C ASP A 158 -8.76 -11.79 -17.58
N ALA A 159 -8.94 -12.23 -18.82
CA ALA A 159 -7.89 -12.87 -19.60
C ALA A 159 -6.76 -11.90 -20.01
N ASN A 160 -7.04 -10.60 -20.08
CA ASN A 160 -6.11 -9.54 -20.46
C ASN A 160 -5.74 -8.65 -19.26
N ARG A 161 -5.36 -9.26 -18.14
CA ARG A 161 -4.90 -8.52 -16.95
C ARG A 161 -3.58 -7.82 -17.22
N TYR A 162 -3.44 -6.61 -16.71
CA TYR A 162 -2.19 -5.86 -16.78
C TYR A 162 -1.94 -5.01 -15.55
N ASN A 163 -0.68 -4.70 -15.31
CA ASN A 163 -0.27 -3.80 -14.23
C ASN A 163 0.20 -2.47 -14.83
N PRO A 164 -0.59 -1.39 -14.73
CA PRO A 164 -0.22 -0.11 -15.32
C PRO A 164 1.02 0.52 -14.69
N LEU A 165 1.34 0.17 -13.44
CA LEU A 165 2.57 0.61 -12.81
C LEU A 165 3.78 -0.05 -13.44
N LEU A 166 3.71 -1.36 -13.73
CA LEU A 166 4.77 -2.07 -14.44
C LEU A 166 4.99 -1.50 -15.84
N ASP A 167 3.89 -1.29 -16.59
CA ASP A 167 3.94 -0.70 -17.93
C ASP A 167 4.62 0.69 -17.88
N TYR A 168 4.26 1.52 -16.90
CA TYR A 168 4.86 2.85 -16.70
C TYR A 168 6.35 2.79 -16.34
N LEU A 169 6.74 1.93 -15.41
CA LEU A 169 8.12 1.80 -14.95
C LEU A 169 9.04 1.18 -16.00
N SER A 170 8.47 0.31 -16.87
CA SER A 170 9.19 -0.32 -17.97
C SER A 170 9.27 0.53 -19.23
N ALA A 171 8.44 1.59 -19.35
CA ALA A 171 8.43 2.48 -20.50
C ALA A 171 9.64 3.43 -20.58
N GLY A 172 10.46 3.48 -19.55
CA GLY A 172 11.64 4.32 -19.49
C GLY A 172 12.77 3.72 -18.66
N ALA A 173 13.93 4.36 -18.74
CA ALA A 173 15.09 4.00 -17.95
C ALA A 173 15.53 5.19 -17.07
N TRP A 174 16.08 4.87 -15.89
CA TRP A 174 16.72 5.85 -15.03
C TRP A 174 17.98 6.40 -15.69
N ASP A 175 18.14 7.73 -15.67
CA ASP A 175 19.27 8.44 -16.26
C ASP A 175 20.54 8.44 -15.39
N GLY A 176 20.53 7.73 -14.27
CA GLY A 176 21.66 7.63 -13.34
C GLY A 176 21.80 8.79 -12.36
N LYS A 177 20.96 9.83 -12.43
CA LYS A 177 21.01 10.97 -11.50
C LYS A 177 20.19 10.70 -10.25
N ASP A 178 20.83 10.79 -9.08
CA ASP A 178 20.14 10.69 -7.80
C ASP A 178 19.27 11.93 -7.53
N ARG A 179 17.96 11.72 -7.37
CA ARG A 179 16.96 12.75 -7.09
C ARG A 179 16.48 12.77 -5.65
N LEU A 180 16.86 11.80 -4.86
CA LEU A 180 16.49 11.74 -3.45
C LEU A 180 16.98 12.96 -2.66
N PRO A 181 18.24 13.44 -2.82
CA PRO A 181 18.70 14.64 -2.13
C PRO A 181 17.85 15.88 -2.44
N GLU A 182 17.37 16.02 -3.68
CA GLU A 182 16.49 17.13 -4.06
C GLU A 182 15.12 17.04 -3.36
N ILE A 183 14.57 15.83 -3.23
CA ILE A 183 13.31 15.61 -2.49
C ILE A 183 13.50 15.97 -1.01
N TYR A 184 14.62 15.56 -0.39
CA TYR A 184 14.91 15.89 1.00
C TYR A 184 15.08 17.41 1.19
N ARG A 185 15.76 18.08 0.25
CA ARG A 185 15.92 19.53 0.26
C ARG A 185 14.59 20.25 0.12
N ILE A 186 13.72 19.82 -0.80
CA ILE A 186 12.36 20.39 -0.97
C ILE A 186 11.56 20.30 0.32
N LEU A 187 11.63 19.16 1.03
CA LEU A 187 10.91 18.94 2.28
C LEU A 187 11.61 19.51 3.52
N GLY A 188 12.83 20.05 3.38
CA GLY A 188 13.62 20.52 4.53
C GLY A 188 14.01 19.39 5.49
N VAL A 189 14.24 18.17 5.00
CA VAL A 189 14.55 16.99 5.80
C VAL A 189 16.06 16.74 5.81
N GLU A 190 16.69 17.05 6.94
CA GLU A 190 18.15 16.88 7.11
C GLU A 190 18.51 15.56 7.82
N SER A 191 17.64 15.05 8.69
CA SER A 191 17.87 13.81 9.44
C SER A 191 18.03 12.61 8.51
N PRO A 192 19.17 11.88 8.54
CA PRO A 192 19.38 10.69 7.70
C PRO A 192 18.32 9.61 7.93
N ARG A 193 17.77 9.50 9.15
CA ARG A 193 16.69 8.59 9.50
C ARG A 193 15.39 8.96 8.78
N HIS A 194 14.97 10.21 8.84
CA HIS A 194 13.78 10.69 8.15
C HIS A 194 13.91 10.58 6.63
N GLN A 195 15.12 10.80 6.09
CA GLN A 195 15.45 10.56 4.68
C GLN A 195 15.28 9.08 4.32
N SER A 196 15.73 8.16 5.22
CA SER A 196 15.53 6.73 5.05
C SER A 196 14.05 6.35 5.03
N TYR A 197 13.21 6.91 5.92
CA TYR A 197 11.77 6.64 5.93
C TYR A 197 11.10 7.07 4.61
N ILE A 198 11.43 8.26 4.11
CA ILE A 198 10.92 8.75 2.82
C ILE A 198 11.33 7.83 1.68
N LYS A 199 12.64 7.50 1.56
CA LYS A 199 13.15 6.60 0.52
C LYS A 199 12.45 5.24 0.57
N LYS A 200 12.40 4.63 1.74
CA LYS A 200 11.81 3.31 1.94
C LYS A 200 10.32 3.28 1.65
N TRP A 201 9.61 4.36 1.98
CA TRP A 201 8.19 4.46 1.65
C TRP A 201 7.94 4.51 0.14
N PHE A 202 8.75 5.22 -0.65
CA PHE A 202 8.63 5.20 -2.10
C PHE A 202 8.97 3.83 -2.68
N ILE A 203 9.99 3.14 -2.15
CA ILE A 203 10.30 1.76 -2.53
C ILE A 203 9.11 0.84 -2.19
N GLN A 204 8.45 1.02 -1.03
CA GLN A 204 7.22 0.30 -0.66
C GLN A 204 6.09 0.52 -1.68
N CYS A 205 5.92 1.73 -2.20
CA CYS A 205 4.92 1.99 -3.24
C CYS A 205 5.17 1.13 -4.50
N VAL A 206 6.42 0.96 -4.91
CA VAL A 206 6.79 0.08 -6.02
C VAL A 206 6.60 -1.38 -5.65
N ALA A 207 7.11 -1.81 -4.49
CA ALA A 207 7.01 -3.19 -4.02
C ALA A 207 5.57 -3.69 -3.93
N LEU A 208 4.68 -2.90 -3.33
CA LEU A 208 3.24 -3.23 -3.26
C LEU A 208 2.57 -3.14 -4.63
N GLY A 209 2.85 -2.09 -5.39
CA GLY A 209 2.23 -1.85 -6.69
C GLY A 209 2.54 -2.95 -7.72
N LEU A 210 3.72 -3.57 -7.63
CA LEU A 210 4.16 -4.64 -8.54
C LEU A 210 3.86 -6.06 -8.05
N ARG A 211 3.24 -6.22 -6.87
CA ARG A 211 2.90 -7.56 -6.37
C ARG A 211 2.06 -8.36 -7.36
N LYS A 212 2.42 -9.63 -7.50
CA LYS A 212 1.67 -10.60 -8.31
C LYS A 212 0.41 -11.07 -7.59
N ASP A 213 -0.60 -11.47 -8.36
CA ASP A 213 -1.87 -12.03 -7.86
C ASP A 213 -1.80 -13.57 -7.73
N ASP A 214 -0.60 -14.13 -7.67
CA ASP A 214 -0.39 -15.57 -7.51
C ASP A 214 0.13 -15.90 -6.09
N ASP A 215 0.03 -17.17 -5.72
CA ASP A 215 0.52 -17.68 -4.43
C ASP A 215 2.04 -18.00 -4.45
N SER A 216 2.76 -17.56 -5.49
CA SER A 216 4.20 -17.82 -5.65
C SER A 216 5.05 -17.06 -4.64
N GLU A 217 4.52 -15.98 -4.06
CA GLU A 217 5.21 -15.16 -3.07
C GLU A 217 4.45 -15.15 -1.74
N ARG A 218 5.19 -15.11 -0.62
CA ARG A 218 4.56 -14.92 0.69
C ARG A 218 3.82 -13.59 0.72
N PRO A 219 2.55 -13.57 1.17
CA PRO A 219 1.80 -12.32 1.28
C PRO A 219 2.51 -11.35 2.21
N PHE A 220 2.73 -10.12 1.77
CA PHE A 220 3.22 -9.02 2.60
C PHE A 220 2.36 -7.78 2.39
N GLY A 221 2.19 -6.99 3.43
CA GLY A 221 1.49 -5.70 3.40
C GLY A 221 2.46 -4.53 3.47
N ALA A 222 1.92 -3.34 3.61
CA ALA A 222 2.72 -2.16 3.88
C ALA A 222 3.39 -2.27 5.25
N GLU A 223 4.66 -1.92 5.33
CA GLU A 223 5.40 -1.81 6.60
C GLU A 223 4.96 -0.57 7.38
N GLY A 224 4.64 0.52 6.68
CA GLY A 224 4.21 1.74 7.32
C GLY A 224 3.55 2.77 6.41
N VAL A 225 3.07 3.80 7.07
CA VAL A 225 2.43 4.98 6.48
C VAL A 225 3.38 6.15 6.66
N LEU A 226 3.80 6.79 5.58
CA LEU A 226 4.61 8.01 5.68
C LEU A 226 3.73 9.19 6.12
N VAL A 227 4.05 9.79 7.25
CA VAL A 227 3.29 10.92 7.82
C VAL A 227 4.16 12.17 7.84
N LEU A 228 3.77 13.19 7.09
CA LEU A 228 4.40 14.49 7.14
C LEU A 228 3.72 15.36 8.22
N GLN A 229 4.39 15.56 9.34
CA GLN A 229 3.91 16.37 10.44
C GLN A 229 4.44 17.80 10.34
N GLY A 230 3.62 18.80 10.57
CA GLY A 230 4.06 20.22 10.58
C GLY A 230 2.89 21.17 10.37
N LYS A 231 3.17 22.47 10.46
CA LYS A 231 2.15 23.52 10.38
C LYS A 231 1.27 23.42 9.13
N GLN A 232 0.04 23.89 9.23
CA GLN A 232 -0.86 24.03 8.10
C GLN A 232 -0.26 24.94 7.03
N GLY A 233 -0.57 24.66 5.77
CA GLY A 233 -0.13 25.50 4.66
C GLY A 233 1.30 25.23 4.16
N LEU A 234 2.01 24.22 4.67
CA LEU A 234 3.35 23.82 4.18
C LEU A 234 3.32 23.05 2.85
N ALA A 235 2.16 22.85 2.22
CA ALA A 235 2.00 22.10 0.97
C ALA A 235 2.34 20.59 1.10
N LYS A 236 2.16 19.97 2.29
CA LYS A 236 2.42 18.55 2.55
C LYS A 236 1.63 17.62 1.64
N THR A 237 0.31 17.82 1.52
CA THR A 237 -0.58 17.09 0.60
C THR A 237 -0.18 17.32 -0.86
N SER A 238 0.16 18.56 -1.24
CA SER A 238 0.61 18.90 -2.59
C SER A 238 1.88 18.15 -2.98
N PHE A 239 2.78 17.87 -2.02
CA PHE A 239 3.96 17.05 -2.25
C PHE A 239 3.57 15.66 -2.74
N PHE A 240 2.70 14.94 -2.04
CA PHE A 240 2.27 13.60 -2.44
C PHE A 240 1.55 13.60 -3.80
N ARG A 241 0.69 14.62 -4.03
CA ARG A 241 -0.03 14.78 -5.31
C ARG A 241 0.93 14.98 -6.48
N ILE A 242 1.95 15.85 -6.33
CA ILE A 242 2.93 16.15 -7.39
C ILE A 242 3.83 14.96 -7.65
N MET A 243 4.24 14.25 -6.59
CA MET A 243 5.11 13.07 -6.70
C MET A 243 4.38 11.82 -7.19
N SER A 244 3.06 11.79 -7.23
CA SER A 244 2.33 10.66 -7.82
C SER A 244 2.64 10.50 -9.31
N PRO A 245 2.86 9.25 -9.81
CA PRO A 245 3.12 8.98 -11.23
C PRO A 245 2.02 9.53 -12.14
N PHE A 246 0.77 9.44 -11.74
CA PHE A 246 -0.37 10.03 -12.44
C PHE A 246 -1.37 10.59 -11.42
N PRO A 247 -2.07 11.71 -11.72
CA PRO A 247 -3.07 12.27 -10.81
C PRO A 247 -4.15 11.25 -10.39
N ARG A 248 -4.59 10.40 -11.31
CA ARG A 248 -5.60 9.35 -11.06
C ARG A 248 -5.11 8.22 -10.16
N TRP A 249 -3.82 8.11 -9.88
CA TRP A 249 -3.24 7.10 -8.97
C TRP A 249 -3.04 7.63 -7.56
N PHE A 250 -3.48 8.84 -7.30
CA PHE A 250 -3.47 9.47 -5.99
C PHE A 250 -4.88 9.85 -5.56
N VAL A 251 -5.26 9.48 -4.36
CA VAL A 251 -6.46 9.99 -3.69
C VAL A 251 -6.06 10.83 -2.50
N GLU A 252 -6.63 12.03 -2.43
CA GLU A 252 -6.35 13.03 -1.41
C GLU A 252 -7.43 13.00 -0.35
N GLY A 253 -7.02 13.17 0.91
CA GLY A 253 -7.93 13.40 2.03
C GLY A 253 -8.93 12.27 2.27
N ALA A 254 -8.53 11.01 2.02
CA ALA A 254 -9.44 9.89 2.16
C ALA A 254 -9.81 9.65 3.63
N ILE A 255 -11.10 9.68 3.92
CA ILE A 255 -11.67 9.25 5.20
C ILE A 255 -12.11 7.80 5.02
N ILE A 256 -11.51 6.90 5.80
CA ILE A 256 -11.82 5.48 5.74
C ILE A 256 -12.79 5.13 6.87
N ASP A 257 -14.04 4.83 6.51
CA ASP A 257 -14.98 4.19 7.42
C ASP A 257 -14.86 2.67 7.28
N MET A 258 -14.47 2.00 8.37
CA MET A 258 -14.32 0.55 8.38
C MET A 258 -15.66 -0.20 8.22
N ARG A 259 -16.79 0.48 8.33
CA ARG A 259 -18.13 -0.06 8.09
C ARG A 259 -18.62 0.16 6.67
N ASP A 260 -18.05 1.15 5.96
CA ASP A 260 -18.39 1.48 4.58
C ASP A 260 -17.37 0.88 3.61
N LYS A 261 -17.82 -0.13 2.85
CA LYS A 261 -17.00 -0.82 1.84
C LYS A 261 -16.66 0.07 0.64
N ASP A 262 -17.50 1.05 0.32
CA ASP A 262 -17.25 1.96 -0.81
C ASP A 262 -16.13 2.94 -0.48
N SER A 263 -16.07 3.45 0.76
CA SER A 263 -14.96 4.28 1.21
C SER A 263 -13.62 3.53 1.17
N GLN A 264 -13.62 2.25 1.58
CA GLN A 264 -12.46 1.38 1.48
C GLN A 264 -12.08 1.12 0.02
N LEU A 265 -13.04 0.81 -0.84
CA LEU A 265 -12.78 0.53 -2.25
C LEU A 265 -12.18 1.74 -2.98
N LYS A 266 -12.63 2.95 -2.64
CA LYS A 266 -12.10 4.20 -3.21
C LYS A 266 -10.58 4.32 -3.02
N VAL A 267 -10.06 4.04 -1.82
CA VAL A 267 -8.61 4.12 -1.54
C VAL A 267 -7.84 2.95 -2.14
N LEU A 268 -8.45 1.77 -2.21
CA LEU A 268 -7.83 0.54 -2.71
C LEU A 268 -7.70 0.48 -4.24
N ARG A 269 -8.24 1.47 -4.95
CA ARG A 269 -8.15 1.64 -6.41
C ARG A 269 -7.04 2.60 -6.84
N THR A 270 -6.16 2.99 -5.92
CA THR A 270 -5.07 3.94 -6.17
C THR A 270 -3.73 3.37 -5.76
N LEU A 271 -2.63 3.92 -6.31
CA LEU A 271 -1.28 3.57 -5.90
C LEU A 271 -0.94 4.20 -4.54
N ILE A 272 -1.33 5.46 -4.37
CA ILE A 272 -1.09 6.25 -3.17
C ILE A 272 -2.41 6.80 -2.66
N ALA A 273 -2.70 6.58 -1.38
CA ALA A 273 -3.86 7.14 -0.70
C ALA A 273 -3.42 7.98 0.49
N GLU A 274 -3.74 9.27 0.47
CA GLU A 274 -3.55 10.14 1.63
C GLU A 274 -4.73 9.98 2.58
N LEU A 275 -4.43 9.65 3.82
CA LEU A 275 -5.41 9.59 4.89
C LEU A 275 -5.76 11.00 5.35
N GLY A 276 -7.01 11.41 5.11
CA GLY A 276 -7.54 12.67 5.56
C GLY A 276 -7.87 12.64 7.06
N GLU A 277 -7.74 13.77 7.73
CA GLU A 277 -8.04 13.92 9.14
C GLU A 277 -7.46 12.79 10.02
N LEU A 278 -6.19 12.47 9.77
CA LEU A 278 -5.51 11.35 10.44
C LEU A 278 -5.59 11.47 11.96
N ASP A 279 -5.49 12.68 12.51
CA ASP A 279 -5.69 12.99 13.93
C ASP A 279 -7.13 12.71 14.39
N GLY A 280 -8.15 13.00 13.59
CA GLY A 280 -9.56 12.70 13.86
C GLY A 280 -9.88 11.21 13.75
N THR A 281 -9.42 10.57 12.69
CA THR A 281 -9.64 9.14 12.42
C THR A 281 -8.93 8.26 13.44
N LEU A 282 -7.70 8.60 13.82
CA LEU A 282 -6.97 7.92 14.88
C LEU A 282 -7.64 8.03 16.24
N LYS A 283 -8.50 9.03 16.47
CA LYS A 283 -9.25 9.19 17.72
C LYS A 283 -10.36 8.15 17.90
N LYS A 284 -10.97 7.66 16.84
CA LYS A 284 -12.18 6.82 16.91
C LYS A 284 -11.96 5.34 16.63
N GLU A 285 -11.08 4.97 15.70
CA GLU A 285 -10.99 3.60 15.17
C GLU A 285 -9.54 3.09 14.97
N GLN A 286 -8.63 3.41 15.87
CA GLN A 286 -7.20 3.15 15.71
C GLN A 286 -6.85 1.71 15.39
N THR A 287 -7.43 0.74 16.09
CA THR A 287 -7.07 -0.68 15.94
C THR A 287 -7.45 -1.21 14.56
N SER A 288 -8.66 -0.89 14.11
CA SER A 288 -9.16 -1.32 12.79
C SER A 288 -8.39 -0.66 11.65
N LEU A 289 -8.09 0.64 11.76
CA LEU A 289 -7.30 1.36 10.76
C LEU A 289 -5.86 0.81 10.67
N LYS A 290 -5.21 0.52 11.80
CA LYS A 290 -3.88 -0.07 11.84
C LYS A 290 -3.83 -1.43 11.13
N ALA A 291 -4.82 -2.28 11.37
CA ALA A 291 -4.95 -3.56 10.67
C ALA A 291 -5.19 -3.34 9.17
N PHE A 292 -6.04 -2.38 8.83
CA PHE A 292 -6.36 -2.09 7.44
C PHE A 292 -5.16 -1.58 6.64
N VAL A 293 -4.39 -0.59 7.14
CA VAL A 293 -3.29 0.02 6.38
C VAL A 293 -2.12 -0.94 6.14
N THR A 294 -1.93 -1.95 7.00
CA THR A 294 -0.87 -2.96 6.87
C THR A 294 -1.35 -4.30 6.32
N SER A 295 -2.63 -4.40 5.91
CA SER A 295 -3.16 -5.63 5.33
C SER A 295 -2.42 -5.99 4.03
N ALA A 296 -2.07 -7.26 3.89
CA ALA A 296 -1.45 -7.80 2.69
C ALA A 296 -2.45 -8.00 1.54
N GLU A 297 -3.72 -8.16 1.88
CA GLU A 297 -4.78 -8.52 0.95
C GLU A 297 -6.07 -7.77 1.26
N ASP A 298 -6.86 -7.56 0.22
CA ASP A 298 -8.18 -6.96 0.28
C ASP A 298 -9.25 -8.03 0.02
N ARG A 299 -10.27 -8.07 0.88
CA ARG A 299 -11.46 -8.89 0.67
C ARG A 299 -12.66 -7.96 0.53
N ILE A 300 -12.98 -7.61 -0.71
CA ILE A 300 -14.02 -6.64 -0.98
C ILE A 300 -15.00 -7.22 -2.00
N ARG A 301 -16.27 -7.09 -1.70
CA ARG A 301 -17.33 -7.33 -2.68
C ARG A 301 -17.48 -6.11 -3.57
N LYS A 302 -17.22 -6.28 -4.86
CA LYS A 302 -17.46 -5.20 -5.84
C LYS A 302 -18.95 -4.81 -5.84
N PRO A 303 -19.30 -3.55 -6.13
CA PRO A 303 -20.68 -3.17 -6.35
C PRO A 303 -21.33 -4.13 -7.36
N PHE A 304 -22.51 -4.61 -7.05
CA PHE A 304 -23.26 -5.64 -7.82
C PHE A 304 -22.57 -7.01 -7.96
N GLY A 305 -21.39 -7.22 -7.39
CA GLY A 305 -20.74 -8.53 -7.34
C GLY A 305 -21.52 -9.51 -6.45
N ARG A 306 -21.65 -10.76 -6.87
CA ARG A 306 -22.34 -11.81 -6.10
C ARG A 306 -21.47 -12.36 -4.97
N VAL A 307 -20.15 -12.31 -5.14
CA VAL A 307 -19.16 -12.93 -4.24
C VAL A 307 -18.11 -11.91 -3.85
N GLU A 308 -17.58 -12.04 -2.63
CA GLU A 308 -16.42 -11.30 -2.16
C GLU A 308 -15.18 -11.77 -2.95
N THR A 309 -14.42 -10.82 -3.50
CA THR A 309 -13.19 -11.09 -4.23
C THR A 309 -11.98 -10.79 -3.36
N ARG A 310 -11.02 -11.71 -3.36
CA ARG A 310 -9.69 -11.53 -2.77
C ARG A 310 -8.77 -10.90 -3.82
N SER A 311 -8.03 -9.90 -3.46
CA SER A 311 -6.99 -9.30 -4.30
C SER A 311 -5.82 -8.86 -3.45
N VAL A 312 -4.60 -8.88 -4.00
CA VAL A 312 -3.45 -8.33 -3.30
C VAL A 312 -3.56 -6.81 -3.14
N ARG A 313 -3.08 -6.33 -1.99
CA ARG A 313 -3.00 -4.90 -1.72
C ARG A 313 -1.89 -4.27 -2.56
N ARG A 314 -2.22 -3.26 -3.37
CA ARG A 314 -1.28 -2.48 -4.19
C ARG A 314 -1.18 -1.02 -3.78
N THR A 315 -1.99 -0.59 -2.82
CA THR A 315 -2.05 0.79 -2.33
C THR A 315 -1.09 0.99 -1.17
N SER A 316 -0.27 2.03 -1.24
CA SER A 316 0.49 2.57 -0.12
C SER A 316 -0.22 3.77 0.46
N PHE A 317 -0.20 3.88 1.79
CA PHE A 317 -0.83 5.00 2.49
C PHE A 317 0.19 6.04 2.88
N CYS A 318 -0.23 7.31 2.84
CA CYS A 318 0.47 8.43 3.44
C CYS A 318 -0.50 9.27 4.27
N GLY A 319 0.02 10.22 5.02
CA GLY A 319 -0.81 11.13 5.80
C GLY A 319 -0.14 12.48 6.01
N THR A 320 -0.95 13.48 6.29
CA THR A 320 -0.47 14.79 6.70
C THR A 320 -1.17 15.19 7.99
N VAL A 321 -0.42 15.65 8.97
CA VAL A 321 -0.94 16.10 10.25
C VAL A 321 -0.35 17.46 10.62
N ASN A 322 -1.15 18.25 11.34
CA ASN A 322 -0.72 19.55 11.84
C ASN A 322 -0.30 19.50 13.31
N PRO A 323 -1.07 18.89 14.24
CA PRO A 323 -0.69 18.81 15.64
C PRO A 323 0.53 17.90 15.85
N GLN A 324 1.27 18.14 16.92
CA GLN A 324 2.35 17.26 17.34
C GLN A 324 1.80 15.98 17.98
N ASP A 325 0.75 16.09 18.79
CA ASP A 325 0.17 15.02 19.58
C ASP A 325 -0.99 14.31 18.85
N TYR A 326 -0.71 13.69 17.72
CA TYR A 326 -1.74 13.03 16.92
C TYR A 326 -1.85 11.51 17.17
N LEU A 327 -0.81 10.88 17.74
CA LEU A 327 -0.80 9.45 18.05
C LEU A 327 -1.43 9.19 19.42
N LYS A 328 -2.36 8.25 19.50
CA LYS A 328 -3.06 7.89 20.75
C LYS A 328 -2.58 6.60 21.39
N ASP A 329 -1.85 5.76 20.68
CA ASP A 329 -1.62 4.39 21.09
C ASP A 329 -0.14 4.02 21.09
N GLU A 330 0.31 3.56 22.26
CA GLU A 330 1.67 3.12 22.51
C GLU A 330 2.07 1.85 21.73
N THR A 331 1.09 0.97 21.42
CA THR A 331 1.37 -0.38 20.91
C THR A 331 1.46 -0.49 19.40
N GLY A 332 1.15 0.56 18.66
CA GLY A 332 1.08 0.52 17.20
C GLY A 332 1.81 1.64 16.48
N SER A 333 2.56 2.47 17.20
CA SER A 333 3.22 3.66 16.65
C SER A 333 4.23 3.34 15.56
N ARG A 334 4.85 2.15 15.54
CA ARG A 334 5.81 1.70 14.51
C ARG A 334 5.28 1.71 13.08
N ARG A 335 3.96 1.77 12.89
CA ARG A 335 3.33 1.85 11.55
C ARG A 335 3.32 3.26 10.98
N TRP A 336 3.51 4.26 11.82
CA TRP A 336 3.47 5.67 11.44
C TRP A 336 4.89 6.19 11.32
N TRP A 337 5.36 6.34 10.09
CA TRP A 337 6.70 6.87 9.79
C TRP A 337 6.63 8.39 9.77
N THR A 338 6.67 8.95 10.97
CA THR A 338 6.50 10.40 11.18
C THR A 338 7.77 11.13 10.78
N VAL A 339 7.62 12.09 9.89
CA VAL A 339 8.67 13.00 9.46
C VAL A 339 8.24 14.42 9.78
N PRO A 340 8.89 15.08 10.76
CA PRO A 340 8.62 16.48 11.06
C PRO A 340 9.06 17.38 9.92
N ILE A 341 8.16 18.25 9.45
CA ILE A 341 8.40 19.22 8.39
C ILE A 341 8.26 20.62 8.95
N THR A 342 9.34 21.35 8.98
CA THR A 342 9.38 22.75 9.44
C THR A 342 9.26 23.74 8.28
N HIS A 343 9.73 23.35 7.10
CA HIS A 343 9.75 24.15 5.88
C HIS A 343 9.58 23.26 4.64
N VAL A 344 8.94 23.81 3.61
CA VAL A 344 8.88 23.21 2.27
C VAL A 344 9.24 24.27 1.25
N ASP A 345 10.21 23.98 0.39
CA ASP A 345 10.51 24.83 -0.78
C ASP A 345 9.38 24.71 -1.82
N LYS A 346 8.30 25.47 -1.57
CA LYS A 346 7.11 25.47 -2.42
C LYS A 346 7.43 25.88 -3.85
N LYS A 347 8.37 26.83 -4.04
CA LYS A 347 8.73 27.33 -5.38
C LYS A 347 9.29 26.18 -6.22
N THR A 348 10.25 25.44 -5.70
CA THR A 348 10.81 24.27 -6.38
C THR A 348 9.77 23.17 -6.52
N LEU A 349 9.01 22.85 -5.46
CA LEU A 349 7.99 21.80 -5.49
C LEU A 349 6.98 22.00 -6.63
N PHE A 350 6.40 23.20 -6.74
CA PHE A 350 5.40 23.51 -7.76
C PHE A 350 5.99 23.71 -9.18
N SER A 351 7.30 23.86 -9.29
CA SER A 351 8.00 23.96 -10.57
C SER A 351 8.53 22.60 -11.09
N LEU A 352 8.36 21.52 -10.32
CA LEU A 352 8.81 20.19 -10.73
C LEU A 352 8.15 19.77 -12.03
N LYS A 353 8.98 19.49 -13.03
CA LYS A 353 8.51 19.00 -14.33
C LYS A 353 8.13 17.52 -14.24
N ARG A 354 7.22 17.11 -15.07
CA ARG A 354 6.82 15.70 -15.19
C ARG A 354 8.00 14.76 -15.47
N SER A 355 8.96 15.22 -16.27
CA SER A 355 10.20 14.46 -16.53
C SER A 355 11.02 14.19 -15.27
N PHE A 356 11.06 15.12 -14.30
CA PHE A 356 11.71 14.90 -13.02
C PHE A 356 11.00 13.78 -12.23
N VAL A 357 9.67 13.85 -12.15
CA VAL A 357 8.85 12.85 -11.43
C VAL A 357 9.02 11.48 -12.09
N ASN A 358 9.00 11.38 -13.41
CA ASN A 358 9.20 10.12 -14.12
C ASN A 358 10.57 9.53 -13.79
N GLN A 359 11.64 10.33 -13.89
CA GLN A 359 12.98 9.88 -13.60
C GLN A 359 13.20 9.53 -12.12
N PHE A 360 12.51 10.20 -11.20
CA PHE A 360 12.47 9.83 -9.79
C PHE A 360 11.87 8.42 -9.61
N TRP A 361 10.73 8.12 -10.26
CA TRP A 361 10.12 6.80 -10.16
C TRP A 361 10.95 5.70 -10.84
N PHE A 362 11.65 6.00 -11.92
CA PHE A 362 12.60 5.06 -12.54
C PHE A 362 13.79 4.78 -11.61
N GLN A 363 14.28 5.80 -10.88
CA GLN A 363 15.28 5.61 -9.83
C GLN A 363 14.75 4.71 -8.71
N ILE A 364 13.56 4.97 -8.20
CA ILE A 364 12.95 4.15 -7.12
C ILE A 364 12.74 2.71 -7.60
N TYR A 365 12.35 2.51 -8.85
CA TYR A 365 12.22 1.18 -9.43
C TYR A 365 13.56 0.46 -9.51
N GLN A 366 14.63 1.14 -9.91
CA GLN A 366 15.97 0.57 -9.90
C GLN A 366 16.41 0.14 -8.50
N LEU A 367 16.19 0.99 -7.48
CA LEU A 367 16.47 0.66 -6.09
C LEU A 367 15.65 -0.56 -5.60
N TYR A 368 14.41 -0.70 -6.04
CA TYR A 368 13.60 -1.88 -5.76
C TYR A 368 14.16 -3.14 -6.43
N LEU A 369 14.63 -3.06 -7.69
CA LEU A 369 15.22 -4.19 -8.39
C LEU A 369 16.54 -4.64 -7.76
N GLU A 370 17.34 -3.72 -7.23
CA GLU A 370 18.58 -4.01 -6.50
C GLU A 370 18.31 -4.69 -5.15
N ASP A 371 17.30 -4.23 -4.42
CA ASP A 371 16.85 -4.81 -3.14
C ASP A 371 15.32 -4.79 -3.03
N PRO A 372 14.63 -5.88 -3.41
CA PRO A 372 13.17 -5.97 -3.30
C PRO A 372 12.63 -5.85 -1.87
N ASN A 373 13.47 -6.06 -0.85
CA ASN A 373 13.13 -5.89 0.57
C ASN A 373 13.60 -4.54 1.14
N GLY A 374 14.22 -3.70 0.35
CA GLY A 374 14.79 -2.41 0.75
C GLY A 374 13.78 -1.40 1.30
N PHE A 375 12.48 -1.68 1.20
CA PHE A 375 11.42 -0.89 1.83
C PHE A 375 11.23 -1.20 3.32
N ARG A 376 11.77 -2.30 3.85
CA ARG A 376 11.61 -2.69 5.26
C ARG A 376 12.53 -1.88 6.16
N LEU A 377 12.01 -1.48 7.33
CA LEU A 377 12.85 -0.89 8.36
C LEU A 377 13.74 -1.96 8.99
N THR A 378 14.98 -1.61 9.25
CA THR A 378 15.86 -2.41 10.09
C THR A 378 15.38 -2.38 11.54
N ASP A 379 15.85 -3.32 12.36
CA ASP A 379 15.54 -3.33 13.80
C ASP A 379 15.98 -2.05 14.51
N ALA A 380 17.11 -1.47 14.08
CA ALA A 380 17.62 -0.20 14.61
C ALA A 380 16.69 0.97 14.23
N GLU A 381 16.27 1.05 12.97
CA GLU A 381 15.31 2.07 12.50
C GLU A 381 13.95 1.91 13.16
N SER A 382 13.47 0.68 13.35
CA SER A 382 12.19 0.40 14.02
C SER A 382 12.20 0.84 15.49
N ARG A 383 13.30 0.59 16.23
CA ARG A 383 13.47 1.07 17.61
C ARG A 383 13.55 2.58 17.66
N ALA A 384 14.34 3.19 16.77
CA ALA A 384 14.47 4.63 16.71
C ALA A 384 13.12 5.31 16.39
N LEU A 385 12.37 4.78 15.41
CA LEU A 385 11.04 5.27 15.07
C LEU A 385 10.07 5.18 16.26
N GLN A 386 10.10 4.09 17.01
CA GLN A 386 9.26 3.94 18.19
C GLN A 386 9.58 4.99 19.26
N THR A 387 10.87 5.27 19.48
CA THR A 387 11.30 6.32 20.41
C THR A 387 10.91 7.71 19.91
N GLU A 388 11.13 8.01 18.64
CA GLU A 388 10.76 9.30 18.03
C GLU A 388 9.24 9.54 18.07
N ASN A 389 8.44 8.50 17.82
CA ASN A 389 6.98 8.59 17.84
C ASN A 389 6.40 8.90 19.22
N GLN A 390 7.14 8.64 20.31
CA GLN A 390 6.71 9.04 21.66
C GLN A 390 6.48 10.55 21.78
N ALA A 391 7.24 11.36 21.04
CA ALA A 391 7.06 12.81 20.99
C ALA A 391 5.75 13.26 20.30
N PHE A 392 5.14 12.36 19.53
CA PHE A 392 3.88 12.63 18.81
C PHE A 392 2.66 11.95 19.45
N GLU A 393 2.87 11.27 20.57
CA GLU A 393 1.80 10.60 21.30
C GLU A 393 1.05 11.59 22.19
N GLN A 394 -0.29 11.49 22.16
CA GLN A 394 -1.14 12.28 23.07
C GLN A 394 -0.85 11.91 24.52
N PRO A 395 -0.78 12.89 25.42
CA PRO A 395 -0.68 12.61 26.84
C PRO A 395 -1.85 11.72 27.30
N MET A 396 -1.56 10.73 28.11
CA MET A 396 -2.60 9.96 28.78
C MET A 396 -3.30 10.82 29.81
N LYS A 397 -4.52 10.44 30.15
CA LYS A 397 -5.21 11.06 31.27
C LYS A 397 -4.32 10.90 32.53
N TYR A 398 -4.11 11.99 33.25
CA TYR A 398 -3.26 12.11 34.44
C TYR A 398 -1.73 12.10 34.14
N GLU A 399 -1.28 12.09 32.90
CA GLU A 399 0.15 12.10 32.58
C GLU A 399 0.78 13.48 32.87
N ILE A 400 0.05 14.55 32.59
CA ILE A 400 0.50 15.93 32.84
C ILE A 400 0.64 16.13 34.36
N GLU A 401 -0.41 15.76 35.12
CA GLU A 401 -0.43 15.88 36.56
C GLU A 401 0.66 15.04 37.23
N LEU A 402 0.94 13.83 36.69
CA LEU A 402 2.03 13.01 37.17
C LEU A 402 3.40 13.62 36.86
N THR A 403 3.57 14.25 35.71
CA THR A 403 4.84 14.90 35.33
C THR A 403 5.11 16.14 36.22
N GLU A 404 4.05 16.83 36.65
CA GLU A 404 4.13 17.95 37.57
C GLU A 404 4.37 17.49 39.03
N LEU A 405 3.82 16.33 39.42
CA LEU A 405 3.89 15.79 40.74
C LEU A 405 5.23 15.05 41.05
N LEU A 406 5.92 14.55 40.03
CA LEU A 406 7.05 13.66 40.17
C LEU A 406 8.37 14.31 39.67
N ASP A 407 9.41 14.32 40.48
CA ASP A 407 10.73 14.83 40.12
C ASP A 407 11.75 13.68 39.94
N PHE A 408 11.98 13.29 38.68
CA PHE A 408 12.92 12.23 38.33
C PHE A 408 14.40 12.67 38.37
N THR A 409 14.70 13.89 38.75
CA THR A 409 16.08 14.35 39.00
C THR A 409 16.59 13.88 40.36
N ILE A 410 15.67 13.54 41.28
CA ILE A 410 16.01 13.03 42.60
C ILE A 410 16.59 11.61 42.48
N PRO A 411 17.77 11.33 43.09
CA PRO A 411 18.36 10.01 43.07
C PRO A 411 17.43 8.93 43.64
N PHE A 412 17.46 7.73 43.02
CA PHE A 412 16.58 6.61 43.37
C PHE A 412 16.57 6.23 44.84
N GLU A 413 17.69 6.41 45.54
CA GLU A 413 17.82 6.11 46.96
C GLU A 413 16.93 6.99 47.87
N HIS A 414 16.51 8.14 47.36
CA HIS A 414 15.65 9.09 48.05
C HIS A 414 14.19 9.04 47.63
N TRP A 415 13.82 8.04 46.79
CA TRP A 415 12.46 7.89 46.37
C TRP A 415 11.58 7.33 47.49
N GLU A 416 10.33 7.79 47.53
CA GLU A 416 9.30 7.29 48.45
C GLU A 416 8.46 6.17 47.82
N TRP A 417 7.97 5.25 48.66
CA TRP A 417 7.15 4.15 48.25
C TRP A 417 5.66 4.48 48.31
N TRP A 418 4.96 4.37 47.17
CA TRP A 418 3.56 4.72 47.08
C TRP A 418 2.77 3.61 46.41
N LYS A 419 1.52 3.41 46.85
CA LYS A 419 0.57 2.63 46.12
C LYS A 419 -0.09 3.49 45.03
N THR A 420 -0.42 2.88 43.87
CA THR A 420 -1.07 3.60 42.76
C THR A 420 -2.39 4.27 43.22
N GLY A 421 -3.13 3.64 44.14
CA GLY A 421 -4.34 4.24 44.71
C GLY A 421 -4.11 5.47 45.59
N GLU A 422 -2.98 5.54 46.31
CA GLU A 422 -2.59 6.70 47.10
C GLU A 422 -2.14 7.85 46.19
N LEU A 423 -1.34 7.53 45.16
CA LEU A 423 -0.95 8.47 44.10
C LEU A 423 -2.16 9.05 43.35
N ALA A 424 -3.13 8.19 43.03
CA ALA A 424 -4.37 8.65 42.39
C ALA A 424 -5.15 9.65 43.24
N LYS A 425 -5.27 9.42 44.54
CA LYS A 425 -5.93 10.37 45.47
C LYS A 425 -5.21 11.72 45.55
N ARG A 426 -3.86 11.75 45.41
CA ARG A 426 -3.12 13.02 45.34
C ARG A 426 -3.38 13.82 44.08
N ILE A 427 -3.69 13.15 42.96
CA ILE A 427 -4.06 13.84 41.73
C ILE A 427 -5.50 14.36 41.84
N SER A 428 -6.44 13.53 42.27
CA SER A 428 -7.83 13.89 42.46
C SER A 428 -8.57 12.75 43.19
N ASP A 429 -9.56 13.08 44.06
CA ASP A 429 -10.43 12.11 44.70
C ASP A 429 -11.21 11.25 43.72
N ARG A 430 -11.38 11.71 42.48
CA ARG A 430 -12.08 11.00 41.38
C ARG A 430 -11.13 10.31 40.40
N ALA A 431 -9.82 10.31 40.67
CA ALA A 431 -8.87 9.68 39.78
C ALA A 431 -8.95 8.15 39.84
N ASP A 432 -9.09 7.52 38.68
CA ASP A 432 -9.07 6.05 38.56
C ASP A 432 -7.64 5.51 38.71
N PRO A 433 -7.39 4.69 39.75
CA PRO A 433 -6.04 4.14 40.00
C PRO A 433 -5.48 3.35 38.81
N GLY A 434 -6.33 2.68 38.04
CA GLY A 434 -5.90 1.92 36.86
C GLY A 434 -5.41 2.82 35.72
N GLN A 435 -6.04 3.99 35.52
CA GLN A 435 -5.60 4.97 34.54
C GLN A 435 -4.32 5.68 35.01
N VAL A 436 -4.23 6.03 36.30
CA VAL A 436 -3.03 6.63 36.89
C VAL A 436 -1.84 5.65 36.80
N GLY A 437 -2.04 4.37 37.06
CA GLY A 437 -0.99 3.35 36.93
C GLY A 437 -0.47 3.20 35.50
N ARG A 438 -1.34 3.26 34.50
CA ARG A 438 -0.92 3.25 33.09
C ARG A 438 -0.13 4.50 32.71
N ALA A 439 -0.62 5.67 33.09
CA ALA A 439 0.06 6.96 32.84
C ALA A 439 1.43 6.99 33.53
N LEU A 440 1.50 6.54 34.77
CA LEU A 440 2.74 6.47 35.54
C LEU A 440 3.78 5.53 34.89
N LYS A 441 3.36 4.35 34.43
CA LYS A 441 4.24 3.43 33.71
C LYS A 441 4.87 4.10 32.49
N ARG A 442 4.10 4.91 31.77
CA ARG A 442 4.56 5.65 30.59
C ARG A 442 5.52 6.78 30.95
N VAL A 443 5.19 7.58 31.98
CA VAL A 443 6.06 8.66 32.47
C VAL A 443 7.40 8.09 32.92
N MET A 444 7.39 7.04 33.75
CA MET A 444 8.60 6.36 34.19
C MET A 444 9.42 5.81 33.01
N GLY A 445 8.79 5.12 32.07
CA GLY A 445 9.47 4.58 30.89
C GLY A 445 10.14 5.65 30.04
N ARG A 446 9.55 6.84 29.88
CA ARG A 446 10.18 8.00 29.21
C ARG A 446 11.40 8.52 29.96
N CYS A 447 11.38 8.41 31.28
CA CYS A 447 12.53 8.79 32.15
C CYS A 447 13.56 7.67 32.27
N GLY A 448 13.40 6.54 31.59
CA GLY A 448 14.36 5.43 31.61
C GLY A 448 14.20 4.45 32.77
N TYR A 449 13.07 4.51 33.48
CA TYR A 449 12.80 3.63 34.62
C TYR A 449 11.80 2.53 34.27
N ASP A 450 12.07 1.30 34.76
CA ASP A 450 11.14 0.18 34.60
C ASP A 450 10.29 0.01 35.87
N THR A 451 8.97 0.11 35.74
CA THR A 451 8.03 -0.07 36.86
C THR A 451 8.05 -1.46 37.48
N THR A 452 8.53 -2.48 36.75
CA THR A 452 8.58 -3.88 37.24
C THR A 452 9.81 -4.11 38.15
N SER A 453 10.94 -3.52 37.84
CA SER A 453 12.18 -3.64 38.65
C SER A 453 12.13 -2.78 39.91
N HIS A 454 11.21 -1.81 39.95
CA HIS A 454 11.04 -0.88 41.08
C HIS A 454 9.75 -1.20 41.88
N SER A 455 9.24 -2.41 41.83
CA SER A 455 8.02 -2.88 42.49
C SER A 455 8.35 -3.72 43.72
N LEU A 456 7.70 -3.44 44.86
CA LEU A 456 7.93 -4.14 46.16
C LEU A 456 7.35 -5.56 46.22
N SER A 457 6.33 -5.89 45.41
CA SER A 457 5.66 -7.20 45.55
C SER A 457 4.79 -7.53 44.33
N LYS A 458 4.81 -8.81 43.92
CA LYS A 458 3.96 -9.38 42.88
C LYS A 458 2.54 -9.77 43.37
N VAL A 459 2.21 -9.55 44.65
CA VAL A 459 1.03 -10.15 45.31
C VAL A 459 -0.18 -9.22 45.41
N ASN A 460 -0.02 -7.92 45.32
CA ASN A 460 -1.15 -6.99 45.36
C ASN A 460 -1.51 -6.52 43.94
N GLN A 461 -2.79 -6.61 43.57
CA GLN A 461 -3.38 -6.20 42.31
C GLN A 461 -3.39 -4.66 42.09
N GLY A 462 -2.46 -3.95 42.58
CA GLY A 462 -2.14 -2.58 42.28
C GLY A 462 -0.64 -2.50 42.18
N TYR A 463 -0.11 -1.77 41.25
CA TYR A 463 1.34 -1.56 41.14
C TYR A 463 1.85 -0.88 42.39
N PRO A 464 2.48 -1.58 43.38
CA PRO A 464 3.16 -0.92 44.49
C PRO A 464 4.39 -0.27 43.89
N LEU A 465 4.40 1.05 43.85
CA LEU A 465 5.53 1.80 43.38
C LEU A 465 6.53 1.97 44.50
N SER A 466 7.72 1.53 44.26
CA SER A 466 8.82 1.88 45.12
C SER A 466 9.18 3.34 44.93
N LYS A 467 9.64 3.98 45.93
CA LYS A 467 10.17 5.35 46.00
C LYS A 467 10.07 6.17 44.68
N ILE A 468 9.04 7.00 44.56
CA ILE A 468 8.87 7.92 43.44
C ILE A 468 9.21 9.33 43.97
N PRO A 469 10.08 10.10 43.29
CA PRO A 469 10.36 11.45 43.69
C PRO A 469 9.10 12.31 43.63
N LEU A 470 8.83 13.09 44.64
CA LEU A 470 7.77 14.09 44.61
C LEU A 470 8.36 15.42 44.11
N TYR A 471 7.65 16.05 43.21
CA TYR A 471 8.00 17.39 42.78
C TYR A 471 7.66 18.37 43.92
N HIS A 472 8.69 18.92 44.61
CA HIS A 472 8.66 19.93 45.65
C HIS A 472 7.58 19.82 46.74
N ASP A 473 8.00 19.46 47.92
CA ASP A 473 7.21 19.47 49.16
C ASP A 473 6.64 20.87 49.52
N GLU A 474 7.29 21.93 49.06
CA GLU A 474 6.90 23.32 49.37
C GLU A 474 5.60 23.76 48.67
N GLY A 475 5.26 23.25 47.49
CA GLY A 475 3.99 23.57 46.81
C GLY A 475 2.77 22.85 47.38
N TYR A 476 3.00 21.74 48.07
CA TYR A 476 1.90 20.93 48.62
C TYR A 476 1.39 21.47 49.98
N GLN A 477 2.25 22.07 50.75
CA GLN A 477 1.86 22.72 52.02
C GLN A 477 1.06 24.01 51.79
N GLN A 478 1.27 24.73 50.69
CA GLN A 478 0.48 25.92 50.36
C GLN A 478 -0.97 25.61 49.93
N PHE A 479 -1.27 24.41 49.41
CA PHE A 479 -2.62 24.05 49.00
C PHE A 479 -3.46 23.36 50.09
N HIS A 480 -2.86 22.85 51.12
CA HIS A 480 -3.57 22.17 52.25
C HIS A 480 -3.26 22.72 53.61
N GLY A 481 -2.39 23.74 53.72
CA GLY A 481 -2.02 24.36 54.96
C GLY A 481 -2.94 25.48 55.44
N ASP A 482 -3.79 26.01 54.57
CA ASP A 482 -4.69 27.12 54.92
C ASP A 482 -6.17 26.72 55.16
N ALA A 483 -6.43 25.43 55.38
CA ALA A 483 -7.75 24.96 55.79
C ALA A 483 -7.86 24.64 57.29
N GLY A 484 -7.03 25.24 58.09
CA GLY A 484 -7.09 25.02 59.52
C GLY A 484 -6.53 26.18 60.33
N GLU A 485 -7.28 27.28 60.31
CA GLU A 485 -7.38 28.31 61.36
C GLU A 485 -8.14 29.50 60.75
N ALA A 486 -9.44 29.36 60.64
CA ALA A 486 -10.31 30.52 60.63
C ALA A 486 -10.80 30.72 62.06
N ASP A 487 -10.15 31.66 62.65
CA ASP A 487 -10.46 32.18 63.98
C ASP A 487 -11.99 32.45 64.14
N ASP A 488 -12.53 31.88 65.15
CA ASP A 488 -13.58 32.49 65.94
C ASP A 488 -13.02 33.81 66.49
N GLU A 489 -13.38 34.92 65.83
CA GLU A 489 -13.58 36.19 66.56
C GLU A 489 -14.18 37.23 65.58
N ILE A 490 -15.32 37.76 66.09
CA ILE A 490 -15.85 39.13 65.96
C ILE A 490 -17.21 39.21 65.27
N LEU A 491 -18.18 39.30 66.27
CA LEU A 491 -19.36 40.16 66.34
C LEU A 491 -20.38 40.10 65.20
#